data_81e3f883f996aa05a5da112bb1f16e6b
#
_entry.id   81e3f883f996aa05a5da112bb1f16e6b
#
_cell.length_a   1.000
_cell.length_b   1.000
_cell.length_c   1.000
_cell.angle_alpha   90.00
_cell.angle_beta   90.00
_cell.angle_gamma   90.00
#
_symmetry.space_group_name_H-M   'P 1'
#
loop_
_entity.id
_entity.type
_entity.pdbx_description
1 polymer ?
#
loop_
_entity_poly.entity_id
_entity_poly.type
_entity_poly.pdbx_seq_one_letter_code
_entity_poly.pdbx_strand_id
1 'polypeptide(L)'
;MTVPAATKASDCKPGFGCVTNLPLPRFVSLKGDEGNARRGPGLTHRIDWVFLRPGMPLKITAEYEHWRRVEDRDGAGGWVHYSLLSGVRNVIVTLDMAEFRETPDLRSRVLAQAEMGVIARVLECLPDWCRISVEGEKGWVAKTALWGVAADEVIE
;
A
#
# COMPACT_ATOMS: atom_id res chain seq x y z
N MET A 1 -35.49 -10.20 14.42
CA MET A 1 -34.39 -10.83 13.80
C MET A 1 -33.16 -9.98 13.88
N THR A 2 -32.25 -10.54 14.33
CA THR A 2 -31.02 -9.88 14.44
C THR A 2 -30.35 -9.94 13.14
N VAL A 3 -30.17 -8.88 12.66
CA VAL A 3 -29.17 -8.72 11.72
C VAL A 3 -27.98 -9.43 12.24
N PRO A 4 -27.60 -10.44 11.53
CA PRO A 4 -26.27 -10.87 11.76
C PRO A 4 -25.48 -9.71 11.40
N ALA A 5 -25.62 -8.96 12.25
CA ALA A 5 -24.80 -7.92 12.21
C ALA A 5 -23.55 -8.26 11.60
N ALA A 6 -23.30 -7.40 10.82
CA ALA A 6 -21.97 -7.04 10.61
C ALA A 6 -21.21 -7.52 11.80
N THR A 7 -20.27 -8.35 11.56
CA THR A 7 -19.40 -8.89 12.56
C THR A 7 -18.96 -7.75 13.44
N LYS A 8 -19.35 -7.81 14.67
CA LYS A 8 -18.92 -6.79 15.62
C LYS A 8 -17.42 -6.87 15.73
N ALA A 9 -16.78 -5.76 16.02
CA ALA A 9 -15.34 -5.74 16.21
C ALA A 9 -14.89 -6.81 17.22
N SER A 10 -15.71 -7.12 18.22
CA SER A 10 -15.42 -8.16 19.20
C SER A 10 -15.43 -9.58 18.63
N ASP A 11 -16.04 -9.78 17.46
CA ASP A 11 -16.10 -11.08 16.82
C ASP A 11 -14.98 -11.26 15.80
N CYS A 12 -14.20 -10.23 15.58
CA CYS A 12 -13.10 -10.25 14.61
C CYS A 12 -11.81 -10.67 15.31
N LYS A 13 -11.01 -11.43 14.59
CA LYS A 13 -9.70 -11.82 15.10
C LYS A 13 -8.83 -10.56 15.24
N PRO A 14 -8.22 -10.31 16.42
CA PRO A 14 -7.36 -9.15 16.60
C PRO A 14 -6.24 -9.11 15.55
N GLY A 15 -6.04 -7.95 14.95
CA GLY A 15 -5.02 -7.77 13.92
C GLY A 15 -5.42 -8.24 12.53
N PHE A 16 -6.68 -8.60 12.34
CA PHE A 16 -7.20 -9.07 11.05
C PHE A 16 -8.47 -8.32 10.67
N GLY A 17 -8.71 -8.18 9.38
CA GLY A 17 -9.92 -7.54 8.88
C GLY A 17 -11.15 -8.38 9.15
N CYS A 18 -12.23 -7.74 9.57
CA CYS A 18 -13.48 -8.43 9.88
C CYS A 18 -14.17 -9.02 8.65
N VAL A 19 -13.90 -8.50 7.48
CA VAL A 19 -14.54 -8.93 6.23
C VAL A 19 -13.68 -9.96 5.51
N THR A 20 -12.40 -9.67 5.32
CA THR A 20 -11.49 -10.50 4.52
C THR A 20 -10.73 -11.52 5.33
N ASN A 21 -10.62 -11.32 6.63
CA ASN A 21 -9.77 -12.11 7.52
C ASN A 21 -8.29 -12.04 7.12
N LEU A 22 -7.90 -10.97 6.45
CA LEU A 22 -6.51 -10.69 6.11
C LEU A 22 -5.88 -9.78 7.17
N PRO A 23 -4.54 -9.81 7.31
CA PRO A 23 -3.88 -8.97 8.32
C PRO A 23 -4.17 -7.48 8.13
N LEU A 24 -4.24 -6.76 9.25
CA LEU A 24 -4.31 -5.30 9.27
C LEU A 24 -3.22 -4.76 10.19
N PRO A 25 -2.49 -3.72 9.80
CA PRO A 25 -2.57 -3.09 8.48
C PRO A 25 -1.97 -3.96 7.39
N ARG A 26 -2.37 -3.69 6.15
CA ARG A 26 -1.75 -4.33 5.00
C ARG A 26 -1.69 -3.33 3.84
N PHE A 27 -0.83 -3.60 2.87
CA PHE A 27 -0.63 -2.71 1.73
C PHE A 27 -1.32 -3.23 0.48
N VAL A 28 -1.89 -2.30 -0.25
CA VAL A 28 -2.52 -2.51 -1.56
C VAL A 28 -2.13 -1.34 -2.45
N SER A 29 -2.61 -1.33 -3.68
CA SER A 29 -2.42 -0.18 -4.56
C SER A 29 -3.73 0.32 -5.13
N LEU A 30 -3.76 1.57 -5.55
CA LEU A 30 -4.90 2.14 -6.27
C LEU A 30 -4.96 1.49 -7.66
N LYS A 31 -6.12 0.95 -8.01
CA LYS A 31 -6.30 0.20 -9.25
C LYS A 31 -6.40 1.08 -10.48
N GLY A 32 -7.16 2.15 -10.39
CA GLY A 32 -7.35 3.09 -11.48
C GLY A 32 -6.60 4.39 -11.28
N ASP A 33 -6.96 5.40 -12.04
CA ASP A 33 -6.34 6.71 -12.00
C ASP A 33 -7.04 7.70 -11.07
N GLU A 34 -8.13 7.29 -10.43
CA GLU A 34 -8.86 8.12 -9.48
C GLU A 34 -9.53 7.27 -8.41
N GLY A 35 -9.47 7.71 -7.17
CA GLY A 35 -10.12 7.04 -6.05
C GLY A 35 -10.62 8.05 -5.02
N ASN A 36 -11.92 8.05 -4.78
CA ASN A 36 -12.54 8.90 -3.78
C ASN A 36 -12.46 8.25 -2.39
N ALA A 37 -11.83 8.93 -1.46
CA ALA A 37 -11.76 8.52 -0.06
C ALA A 37 -12.73 9.37 0.75
N ARG A 38 -13.64 8.70 1.44
CA ARG A 38 -14.74 9.36 2.13
C ARG A 38 -14.56 9.34 3.64
N ARG A 39 -15.27 10.19 4.32
CA ARG A 39 -15.21 10.31 5.77
C ARG A 39 -15.71 9.03 6.46
N GLY A 40 -16.64 8.32 5.87
CA GLY A 40 -17.19 7.08 6.41
C GLY A 40 -17.44 6.05 5.32
N PRO A 41 -17.75 4.81 5.72
CA PRO A 41 -17.89 3.70 4.78
C PRO A 41 -19.25 3.72 4.09
N GLY A 42 -19.41 4.57 3.09
CA GLY A 42 -20.65 4.65 2.32
C GLY A 42 -20.66 5.84 1.38
N LEU A 43 -21.48 5.76 0.34
CA LEU A 43 -21.59 6.78 -0.71
C LEU A 43 -22.21 8.09 -0.22
N THR A 44 -22.88 8.06 0.92
CA THR A 44 -23.51 9.27 1.49
C THR A 44 -22.54 10.13 2.28
N HIS A 45 -21.37 9.61 2.58
CA HIS A 45 -20.34 10.37 3.30
C HIS A 45 -19.56 11.25 2.34
N ARG A 46 -19.17 12.42 2.83
CA ARG A 46 -18.43 13.37 2.00
C ARG A 46 -17.06 12.82 1.59
N ILE A 47 -16.56 13.28 0.46
CA ILE A 47 -15.23 12.95 -0.01
C ILE A 47 -14.26 13.87 0.72
N ASP A 48 -13.32 13.28 1.46
CA ASP A 48 -12.27 14.01 2.18
C ASP A 48 -10.97 14.10 1.37
N TRP A 49 -10.74 13.15 0.46
CA TRP A 49 -9.53 13.10 -0.32
C TRP A 49 -9.78 12.39 -1.64
N VAL A 50 -9.05 12.79 -2.68
CA VAL A 50 -9.10 12.12 -3.98
C VAL A 50 -7.69 11.69 -4.36
N PHE A 51 -7.50 10.38 -4.54
CA PHE A 51 -6.25 9.84 -5.05
C PHE A 51 -6.27 9.92 -6.57
N LEU A 52 -5.19 10.44 -7.17
CA LEU A 52 -5.12 10.70 -8.60
C LEU A 52 -3.97 9.97 -9.32
N ARG A 53 -3.20 9.17 -8.60
CA ARG A 53 -2.06 8.48 -9.20
C ARG A 53 -2.31 6.97 -9.29
N PRO A 54 -2.34 6.40 -10.50
CA PRO A 54 -2.46 4.95 -10.65
C PRO A 54 -1.32 4.24 -9.94
N GLY A 55 -1.64 3.11 -9.30
CA GLY A 55 -0.63 2.33 -8.62
C GLY A 55 -0.17 2.88 -7.28
N MET A 56 -0.75 4.01 -6.81
CA MET A 56 -0.38 4.58 -5.52
C MET A 56 -0.46 3.53 -4.42
N PRO A 57 0.63 3.28 -3.69
CA PRO A 57 0.57 2.37 -2.55
C PRO A 57 -0.28 2.97 -1.43
N LEU A 58 -1.14 2.15 -0.88
CA LEU A 58 -2.07 2.53 0.18
C LEU A 58 -2.04 1.49 1.29
N LYS A 59 -2.22 1.95 2.52
CA LYS A 59 -2.29 1.06 3.68
C LYS A 59 -3.75 0.94 4.13
N ILE A 60 -4.27 -0.28 4.16
CA ILE A 60 -5.60 -0.56 4.70
C ILE A 60 -5.48 -0.70 6.20
N THR A 61 -6.26 0.09 6.94
CA THR A 61 -6.26 0.09 8.41
C THR A 61 -7.56 -0.46 9.01
N ALA A 62 -8.64 -0.54 8.23
CA ALA A 62 -9.92 -1.07 8.71
C ALA A 62 -10.76 -1.54 7.53
N GLU A 63 -11.73 -2.39 7.84
CA GLU A 63 -12.69 -2.91 6.87
C GLU A 63 -14.11 -2.79 7.41
N TYR A 64 -15.05 -2.44 6.53
CA TYR A 64 -16.48 -2.46 6.83
C TYR A 64 -17.24 -2.79 5.55
N GLU A 65 -17.86 -3.95 5.48
CA GLU A 65 -18.55 -4.44 4.28
C GLU A 65 -17.68 -4.31 3.02
N HIS A 66 -18.11 -3.55 2.03
CA HIS A 66 -17.38 -3.34 0.78
C HIS A 66 -16.39 -2.18 0.86
N TRP A 67 -16.19 -1.61 2.04
CA TRP A 67 -15.36 -0.43 2.23
C TRP A 67 -14.08 -0.76 2.97
N ARG A 68 -13.02 -0.04 2.60
CA ARG A 68 -11.70 -0.17 3.23
C ARG A 68 -11.22 1.21 3.61
N ARG A 69 -10.78 1.35 4.85
CA ARG A 69 -10.16 2.60 5.27
C ARG A 69 -8.70 2.54 4.88
N VAL A 70 -8.28 3.51 4.08
CA VAL A 70 -6.91 3.56 3.55
C VAL A 70 -6.24 4.89 3.87
N GLU A 71 -4.92 4.86 3.90
CA GLU A 71 -4.11 6.06 4.00
C GLU A 71 -2.86 5.92 3.15
N ASP A 72 -2.39 7.05 2.60
CA ASP A 72 -1.13 7.09 1.87
C ASP A 72 0.05 7.33 2.81
N ARG A 73 1.24 7.55 2.25
CA ARG A 73 2.46 7.77 3.05
C ARG A 73 2.39 9.00 3.95
N ASP A 74 1.57 9.98 3.60
CA ASP A 74 1.40 11.21 4.37
C ASP A 74 0.23 11.16 5.34
N GLY A 75 -0.46 10.01 5.41
CA GLY A 75 -1.60 9.83 6.27
C GLY A 75 -2.92 10.34 5.69
N ALA A 76 -2.91 10.83 4.45
CA ALA A 76 -4.13 11.26 3.77
C ALA A 76 -4.93 10.07 3.30
N GLY A 77 -6.25 10.15 3.39
CA GLY A 77 -7.11 9.09 2.90
C GLY A 77 -8.50 9.12 3.52
N GLY A 78 -9.06 7.95 3.70
CA GLY A 78 -10.40 7.73 4.20
C GLY A 78 -10.94 6.40 3.72
N TRP A 79 -12.25 6.29 3.63
CA TRP A 79 -12.91 5.06 3.23
C TRP A 79 -13.10 5.03 1.71
N VAL A 80 -12.59 3.97 1.09
CA VAL A 80 -12.72 3.74 -0.36
C VAL A 80 -13.45 2.42 -0.60
N HIS A 81 -14.16 2.35 -1.72
CA HIS A 81 -14.78 1.10 -2.12
C HIS A 81 -13.68 0.10 -2.54
N TYR A 82 -13.82 -1.16 -2.16
CA TYR A 82 -12.78 -2.17 -2.42
C TYR A 82 -12.47 -2.34 -3.92
N SER A 83 -13.45 -2.07 -4.79
CA SER A 83 -13.26 -2.18 -6.25
C SER A 83 -12.22 -1.21 -6.80
N LEU A 84 -11.85 -0.18 -6.03
CA LEU A 84 -10.84 0.80 -6.41
C LEU A 84 -9.43 0.34 -6.07
N LEU A 85 -9.29 -0.81 -5.42
CA LEU A 85 -8.02 -1.31 -4.90
C LEU A 85 -7.57 -2.56 -5.65
N SER A 86 -6.25 -2.73 -5.72
CA SER A 86 -5.61 -3.88 -6.34
C SER A 86 -4.65 -4.52 -5.33
N GLY A 87 -4.52 -5.84 -5.41
CA GLY A 87 -3.51 -6.56 -4.63
C GLY A 87 -2.09 -6.43 -5.17
N VAL A 88 -1.91 -5.77 -6.30
CA VAL A 88 -0.57 -5.53 -6.85
C VAL A 88 0.21 -4.69 -5.85
N ARG A 89 1.42 -5.15 -5.52
CA ARG A 89 2.25 -4.48 -4.52
C ARG A 89 3.17 -3.49 -5.20
N ASN A 90 3.03 -2.25 -4.80
CA ASN A 90 3.87 -1.15 -5.24
C ASN A 90 4.48 -0.45 -4.02
N VAL A 91 5.52 0.30 -4.25
CA VAL A 91 6.14 1.16 -3.25
C VAL A 91 6.32 2.55 -3.83
N ILE A 92 6.47 3.53 -2.96
CA ILE A 92 6.81 4.90 -3.35
C ILE A 92 8.15 5.26 -2.73
N VAL A 93 8.99 5.91 -3.52
CA VAL A 93 10.31 6.36 -3.07
C VAL A 93 10.13 7.52 -2.10
N THR A 94 10.75 7.42 -0.93
CA THR A 94 10.61 8.42 0.14
C THR A 94 11.86 9.24 0.39
N LEU A 95 12.98 8.86 -0.21
CA LEU A 95 14.24 9.61 -0.15
C LEU A 95 14.55 10.14 -1.53
N ASP A 96 15.16 11.33 -1.57
CA ASP A 96 15.60 11.89 -2.83
C ASP A 96 16.73 11.05 -3.39
N MET A 97 16.64 10.74 -4.69
CA MET A 97 17.65 9.96 -5.42
C MET A 97 17.95 8.60 -4.78
N ALA A 98 16.92 7.81 -4.56
CA ALA A 98 17.08 6.43 -4.08
C ALA A 98 17.89 5.61 -5.07
N GLU A 99 18.87 4.84 -4.58
CA GLU A 99 19.80 4.11 -5.41
C GLU A 99 19.31 2.69 -5.70
N PHE A 100 19.22 2.37 -6.99
CA PHE A 100 18.91 1.01 -7.49
C PHE A 100 20.22 0.26 -7.63
N ARG A 101 20.42 -0.74 -6.81
CA ARG A 101 21.66 -1.53 -6.78
C ARG A 101 21.50 -2.86 -7.48
N GLU A 102 22.62 -3.36 -7.98
CA GLU A 102 22.66 -4.64 -8.69
C GLU A 102 22.31 -5.82 -7.79
N THR A 103 22.76 -5.78 -6.54
CA THR A 103 22.46 -6.78 -5.51
C THR A 103 22.04 -6.08 -4.21
N PRO A 104 21.38 -6.80 -3.28
CA PRO A 104 20.96 -6.20 -2.01
C PRO A 104 22.16 -6.01 -1.06
N ASP A 105 23.08 -5.19 -1.46
CA ASP A 105 24.32 -4.91 -0.74
C ASP A 105 24.74 -3.46 -1.04
N LEU A 106 25.05 -2.72 0.01
CA LEU A 106 25.51 -1.34 -0.11
C LEU A 106 26.82 -1.19 -0.90
N ARG A 107 27.56 -2.26 -1.08
CA ARG A 107 28.81 -2.29 -1.84
C ARG A 107 28.59 -2.59 -3.32
N SER A 108 27.41 -3.00 -3.70
CA SER A 108 27.16 -3.36 -5.08
C SER A 108 27.03 -2.10 -5.94
N ARG A 109 27.12 -2.30 -7.26
CA ARG A 109 27.06 -1.20 -8.21
C ARG A 109 25.69 -0.56 -8.24
N VAL A 110 25.65 0.78 -8.30
CA VAL A 110 24.41 1.52 -8.49
C VAL A 110 24.09 1.52 -9.98
N LEU A 111 22.93 1.00 -10.35
CA LEU A 111 22.48 0.89 -11.73
C LEU A 111 21.70 2.12 -12.18
N ALA A 112 20.95 2.72 -11.27
CA ALA A 112 20.07 3.86 -11.55
C ALA A 112 19.71 4.54 -10.26
N GLN A 113 19.04 5.70 -10.35
CA GLN A 113 18.51 6.43 -9.20
C GLN A 113 17.09 6.85 -9.50
N ALA A 114 16.26 6.93 -8.47
CA ALA A 114 14.89 7.40 -8.57
C ALA A 114 14.65 8.56 -7.62
N GLU A 115 13.92 9.53 -8.10
CA GLU A 115 13.54 10.69 -7.31
C GLU A 115 12.47 10.33 -6.28
N MET A 116 12.40 11.12 -5.22
CA MET A 116 11.32 11.04 -4.24
C MET A 116 9.95 11.12 -4.95
N GLY A 117 9.02 10.28 -4.56
CA GLY A 117 7.67 10.27 -5.12
C GLY A 117 7.48 9.32 -6.30
N VAL A 118 8.54 8.71 -6.80
CA VAL A 118 8.42 7.71 -7.86
C VAL A 118 7.74 6.46 -7.31
N ILE A 119 6.75 5.95 -8.05
CA ILE A 119 6.04 4.71 -7.72
C ILE A 119 6.70 3.58 -8.50
N ALA A 120 7.02 2.50 -7.80
CA ALA A 120 7.70 1.35 -8.39
C ALA A 120 6.95 0.06 -8.05
N ARG A 121 7.02 -0.91 -8.94
CA ARG A 121 6.46 -2.23 -8.70
C ARG A 121 7.43 -3.07 -7.87
N VAL A 122 6.90 -3.76 -6.88
CA VAL A 122 7.68 -4.70 -6.07
C VAL A 122 7.80 -6.03 -6.83
N LEU A 123 9.02 -6.50 -6.98
CA LEU A 123 9.29 -7.81 -7.56
C LEU A 123 9.55 -8.85 -6.46
N GLU A 124 10.35 -8.50 -5.48
CA GLU A 124 10.55 -9.31 -4.30
C GLU A 124 11.09 -8.44 -3.17
N CYS A 125 10.92 -8.89 -1.92
CA CYS A 125 11.49 -8.22 -0.76
C CYS A 125 12.18 -9.23 0.16
N LEU A 126 13.36 -8.88 0.59
CA LEU A 126 14.07 -9.48 1.71
C LEU A 126 13.79 -8.65 2.96
N PRO A 127 14.25 -9.04 4.15
CA PRO A 127 13.95 -8.23 5.34
C PRO A 127 14.31 -6.75 5.23
N ASP A 128 15.46 -6.41 4.64
CA ASP A 128 15.95 -5.04 4.59
C ASP A 128 15.94 -4.40 3.20
N TRP A 129 15.65 -5.18 2.16
CA TRP A 129 15.76 -4.75 0.76
C TRP A 129 14.58 -5.20 -0.05
N CYS A 130 14.21 -4.40 -1.06
CA CYS A 130 13.25 -4.81 -2.07
C CYS A 130 13.83 -4.64 -3.45
N ARG A 131 13.59 -5.62 -4.31
CA ARG A 131 13.85 -5.49 -5.73
C ARG A 131 12.62 -4.90 -6.37
N ILE A 132 12.81 -3.76 -7.02
CA ILE A 132 11.70 -2.99 -7.58
C ILE A 132 11.95 -2.68 -9.05
N SER A 133 10.88 -2.32 -9.75
CA SER A 133 10.94 -2.00 -11.17
C SER A 133 10.17 -0.72 -11.47
N VAL A 134 10.80 0.17 -12.22
CA VAL A 134 10.19 1.40 -12.75
C VAL A 134 10.47 1.44 -14.24
N GLU A 135 9.42 1.38 -15.07
CA GLU A 135 9.56 1.48 -16.52
C GLU A 135 10.63 0.53 -17.11
N GLY A 136 10.70 -0.67 -16.56
CA GLY A 136 11.66 -1.68 -17.00
C GLY A 136 13.02 -1.61 -16.33
N GLU A 137 13.34 -0.53 -15.65
CA GLU A 137 14.55 -0.42 -14.85
C GLU A 137 14.34 -1.18 -13.54
N LYS A 138 15.22 -2.11 -13.24
CA LYS A 138 15.12 -2.96 -12.05
C LYS A 138 16.34 -2.77 -11.16
N GLY A 139 16.14 -2.92 -9.88
CA GLY A 139 17.25 -2.88 -8.94
C GLY A 139 16.80 -3.09 -7.51
N TRP A 140 17.78 -3.29 -6.65
CA TRP A 140 17.58 -3.48 -5.23
C TRP A 140 17.68 -2.13 -4.52
N VAL A 141 16.66 -1.82 -3.72
CA VAL A 141 16.59 -0.58 -2.96
C VAL A 141 16.37 -0.91 -1.49
N ALA A 142 17.08 -0.22 -0.62
CA ALA A 142 16.91 -0.39 0.82
C ALA A 142 15.48 0.03 1.22
N LYS A 143 14.85 -0.74 2.08
CA LYS A 143 13.48 -0.43 2.53
C LYS A 143 13.36 0.92 3.20
N THR A 144 14.44 1.43 3.79
CA THR A 144 14.46 2.76 4.41
C THR A 144 14.19 3.89 3.42
N ALA A 145 14.34 3.63 2.11
CA ALA A 145 14.05 4.59 1.05
C ALA A 145 12.65 4.40 0.44
N LEU A 146 11.85 3.48 0.99
CA LEU A 146 10.57 3.08 0.40
C LEU A 146 9.45 3.13 1.43
N TRP A 147 8.22 3.35 0.93
CA TRP A 147 7.00 3.17 1.70
C TRP A 147 6.04 2.29 0.90
N GLY A 148 5.39 1.34 1.54
CA GLY A 148 4.45 0.42 0.89
C GLY A 148 4.70 -1.04 1.24
N VAL A 149 5.72 -1.31 2.07
CA VAL A 149 6.02 -2.64 2.60
C VAL A 149 6.30 -2.53 4.09
N ALA A 150 6.01 -3.57 4.84
CA ALA A 150 6.34 -3.60 6.25
C ALA A 150 7.85 -3.74 6.44
N ALA A 151 8.35 -3.28 7.59
CA ALA A 151 9.80 -3.19 7.84
C ALA A 151 10.55 -4.51 7.68
N ASP A 152 9.91 -5.62 7.99
CA ASP A 152 10.53 -6.95 7.93
C ASP A 152 9.83 -7.88 6.93
N GLU A 153 8.94 -7.34 6.12
CA GLU A 153 8.13 -8.12 5.19
C GLU A 153 9.00 -8.77 4.11
N VAL A 154 8.75 -10.04 3.87
CA VAL A 154 9.39 -10.81 2.80
C VAL A 154 8.34 -11.08 1.73
N ILE A 155 8.68 -10.75 0.49
CA ILE A 155 7.82 -10.99 -0.68
C ILE A 155 8.65 -11.79 -1.67
N GLU A 156 8.13 -12.94 -2.04
CA GLU A 156 8.80 -13.83 -2.98
C GLU A 156 8.25 -13.68 -4.41
#